data_562b3b401d793de29695d5b7c9e29c74
#
_entry.id   562b3b401d793de29695d5b7c9e29c74
#
_cell.length_a   1.000
_cell.length_b   1.000
_cell.length_c   1.000
_cell.angle_alpha   90.00
_cell.angle_beta   90.00
_cell.angle_gamma   90.00
#
_symmetry.space_group_name_H-M   'P 1'
#
loop_
_entity.id
_entity.type
_entity.pdbx_description
1 polymer ?
#
loop_
_entity_poly.entity_id
_entity_poly.type
_entity_poly.pdbx_seq_one_letter_code
_entity_poly.pdbx_strand_id
1 'polypeptide(L)'
;NDNVRWIPAWASNRIGSMVEERPDWCISRQRFWGVPIPVFKCKSCGEIVANEESFDAVIELFRTKGADAWYTTAPEDYLPSSVCCPNCGSHELEGEKDVLDVWWESGVSHTSVLGTRPYLHRPADLYLEGSDQHRGWFQSSLLTSVGAYGDAPYKAVLSCGFTVDENGRKMSKSIGNVIDPIEVCDEFGADVLRLWVGSVDYSQDMSVSRNIFERTSDAYRRIRNTFRYLLSNLNDFANADFVSADEMLEFDKWALSRLQALVAETTQAFDEYRFHNAYRAWYDFIVSISSEYFDAVKDRLYADAADSVERRSAQSVLADMLEAMVRQLAPILAFTCDEVWEKFPEGMMEEGRVAAVALAGWPDEEDFAPQLPASEREELLTSYEVVMEARDAVMKAIEEARNDGLFTKSQEAAATIMGNTELIEALGAHGLDTLAEIFIVSNVELEESDDADGFVASVSQAPGEKCPRCWNYRELGPDGLCERCHEVVAAFDMQADE
;
A
#
# COMPACT_ATOMS: atom_id res chain seq x y z
N ASN A 1 -4.46 25.59 15.47
CA ASN A 1 -5.13 24.29 15.45
C ASN A 1 -5.97 24.08 14.18
N ASP A 2 -6.76 25.10 13.80
CA ASP A 2 -7.74 24.99 12.70
C ASP A 2 -7.09 24.88 11.31
N ASN A 3 -5.83 25.28 11.18
CA ASN A 3 -5.06 25.22 9.94
C ASN A 3 -4.22 23.93 9.80
N VAL A 4 -4.35 23.00 10.73
CA VAL A 4 -3.60 21.73 10.75
C VAL A 4 -4.54 20.55 10.57
N ARG A 5 -4.21 19.64 9.63
CA ARG A 5 -4.91 18.37 9.47
C ARG A 5 -4.47 17.39 10.57
N TRP A 6 -5.37 17.06 11.50
CA TRP A 6 -5.10 16.12 12.59
C TRP A 6 -5.60 14.72 12.24
N ILE A 7 -4.74 13.73 12.36
CA ILE A 7 -5.00 12.33 12.04
C ILE A 7 -4.58 11.47 13.23
N PRO A 8 -5.53 10.82 13.92
CA PRO A 8 -7.00 10.98 13.84
C PRO A 8 -7.51 12.35 14.30
N ALA A 9 -8.75 12.69 13.96
CA ALA A 9 -9.33 14.02 14.25
C ALA A 9 -9.37 14.39 15.75
N TRP A 10 -9.44 13.42 16.66
CA TRP A 10 -9.42 13.66 18.12
C TRP A 10 -8.14 14.34 18.62
N ALA A 11 -7.05 14.19 17.87
CA ALA A 11 -5.74 14.77 18.22
C ALA A 11 -5.78 16.30 18.31
N SER A 12 -6.65 16.97 17.55
CA SER A 12 -6.89 18.42 17.62
C SER A 12 -7.35 18.86 19.02
N ASN A 13 -8.33 18.16 19.59
CA ASN A 13 -8.82 18.48 20.93
C ASN A 13 -7.76 18.21 21.99
N ARG A 14 -7.00 17.14 21.84
CA ARG A 14 -5.94 16.77 22.78
C ARG A 14 -4.83 17.79 22.84
N ILE A 15 -4.31 18.25 21.69
CA ILE A 15 -3.26 19.28 21.70
C ILE A 15 -3.81 20.63 22.18
N GLY A 16 -5.04 20.98 21.82
CA GLY A 16 -5.70 22.20 22.27
C GLY A 16 -5.74 22.28 23.81
N SER A 17 -6.31 21.27 24.45
CA SER A 17 -6.37 21.22 25.93
C SER A 17 -4.98 21.28 26.57
N MET A 18 -4.00 20.58 26.01
CA MET A 18 -2.63 20.57 26.54
C MET A 18 -1.91 21.92 26.42
N VAL A 19 -2.24 22.73 25.40
CA VAL A 19 -1.69 24.09 25.25
C VAL A 19 -2.43 25.06 26.16
N GLU A 20 -3.77 24.98 26.25
CA GLU A 20 -4.59 25.84 27.09
C GLU A 20 -4.26 25.69 28.63
N GLU A 21 -4.02 24.45 29.06
CA GLU A 21 -3.68 24.15 30.43
C GLU A 21 -2.22 24.44 30.83
N ARG A 22 -1.38 24.85 29.85
CA ARG A 22 0.05 25.08 30.07
C ARG A 22 0.31 26.57 30.34
N PRO A 23 0.50 27.01 31.60
CA PRO A 23 0.69 28.43 31.94
C PRO A 23 2.05 28.97 31.49
N ASP A 24 3.10 28.17 31.55
CA ASP A 24 4.47 28.52 31.18
C ASP A 24 5.33 27.30 30.82
N TRP A 25 6.54 27.56 30.37
CA TRP A 25 7.55 26.55 30.06
C TRP A 25 8.92 27.04 30.54
N CYS A 26 9.43 26.48 31.65
CA CYS A 26 10.81 26.72 32.04
C CYS A 26 11.76 26.00 31.09
N ILE A 27 12.48 26.77 30.30
CA ILE A 27 13.38 26.25 29.25
C ILE A 27 14.80 25.96 29.75
N SER A 28 15.18 26.42 30.97
CA SER A 28 16.51 26.21 31.52
C SER A 28 16.65 24.85 32.21
N ARG A 29 17.81 24.21 32.03
CA ARG A 29 18.16 22.94 32.72
C ARG A 29 19.60 23.01 33.23
N GLN A 30 19.78 22.49 34.45
CA GLN A 30 21.10 22.32 35.08
C GLN A 30 21.66 20.95 34.71
N ARG A 31 22.20 20.85 33.50
CA ARG A 31 22.74 19.62 32.89
C ARG A 31 24.13 19.88 32.32
N PHE A 32 24.95 18.83 32.22
CA PHE A 32 26.24 18.88 31.52
C PHE A 32 26.14 18.71 30.00
N TRP A 33 25.02 18.15 29.53
CA TRP A 33 24.76 17.92 28.12
C TRP A 33 23.53 18.73 27.66
N GLY A 34 23.69 19.48 26.61
CA GLY A 34 22.65 20.30 25.99
C GLY A 34 23.25 21.55 25.35
N VAL A 35 22.43 22.27 24.57
CA VAL A 35 22.82 23.56 23.98
C VAL A 35 22.75 24.64 25.06
N PRO A 36 23.82 25.44 25.29
CA PRO A 36 23.81 26.49 26.29
C PRO A 36 22.78 27.57 25.96
N ILE A 37 22.21 28.20 27.00
CA ILE A 37 21.34 29.35 26.83
C ILE A 37 22.24 30.55 26.49
N PRO A 38 22.12 31.19 25.28
CA PRO A 38 23.07 32.14 24.78
C PRO A 38 22.83 33.56 25.32
N VAL A 39 22.73 33.68 26.65
CA VAL A 39 22.57 34.97 27.34
C VAL A 39 23.72 35.22 28.31
N PHE A 40 23.94 36.48 28.63
CA PHE A 40 25.01 36.89 29.54
C PHE A 40 24.44 37.54 30.80
N LYS A 41 25.19 37.42 31.90
CA LYS A 41 24.93 38.10 33.13
C LYS A 41 26.03 39.13 33.41
N CYS A 42 25.63 40.32 33.74
CA CYS A 42 26.58 41.37 34.11
C CYS A 42 27.19 41.08 35.51
N LYS A 43 28.52 40.97 35.58
CA LYS A 43 29.22 40.69 36.85
C LYS A 43 29.12 41.85 37.84
N SER A 44 28.88 43.11 37.37
CA SER A 44 28.80 44.31 38.18
C SER A 44 27.45 44.51 38.87
N CYS A 45 26.33 44.21 38.17
CA CYS A 45 24.97 44.50 38.72
C CYS A 45 23.99 43.33 38.61
N GLY A 46 24.37 42.21 37.97
CA GLY A 46 23.54 41.03 37.85
C GLY A 46 22.49 41.08 36.74
N GLU A 47 22.42 42.18 35.98
CA GLU A 47 21.46 42.32 34.87
C GLU A 47 21.76 41.37 33.73
N ILE A 48 20.68 40.91 33.08
CA ILE A 48 20.80 40.03 31.88
C ILE A 48 21.05 40.86 30.63
N VAL A 49 22.00 40.39 29.85
CA VAL A 49 22.34 40.96 28.53
C VAL A 49 21.97 39.95 27.45
N ALA A 50 20.96 40.29 26.65
CA ALA A 50 20.43 39.50 25.57
C ALA A 50 19.89 40.44 24.49
N ASN A 51 20.65 40.63 23.42
CA ASN A 51 20.29 41.49 22.30
C ASN A 51 20.79 40.90 20.98
N GLU A 52 20.36 41.44 19.83
CA GLU A 52 20.72 40.93 18.51
C GLU A 52 22.24 40.80 18.34
N GLU A 53 23.00 41.87 18.71
CA GLU A 53 24.46 41.88 18.54
C GLU A 53 25.14 40.76 19.35
N SER A 54 24.65 40.49 20.57
CA SER A 54 25.17 39.39 21.38
C SER A 54 24.81 38.05 20.82
N PHE A 55 23.59 37.84 20.29
CA PHE A 55 23.17 36.62 19.64
C PHE A 55 23.92 36.33 18.35
N ASP A 56 24.13 37.37 17.51
CA ASP A 56 24.91 37.25 16.26
C ASP A 56 26.36 36.82 16.54
N ALA A 57 26.97 37.39 17.58
CA ALA A 57 28.31 37.00 18.00
C ALA A 57 28.39 35.55 18.48
N VAL A 58 27.38 35.07 19.21
CA VAL A 58 27.29 33.66 19.65
C VAL A 58 27.02 32.72 18.46
N ILE A 59 26.16 33.12 17.51
CA ILE A 59 25.91 32.34 16.28
C ILE A 59 27.21 32.16 15.51
N GLU A 60 28.01 33.22 15.37
CA GLU A 60 29.27 33.13 14.65
C GLU A 60 30.32 32.32 15.41
N LEU A 61 30.38 32.43 16.74
CA LEU A 61 31.19 31.57 17.59
C LEU A 61 30.84 30.08 17.38
N PHE A 62 29.55 29.72 17.45
CA PHE A 62 29.10 28.36 17.29
C PHE A 62 29.30 27.84 15.85
N ARG A 63 29.11 28.70 14.84
CA ARG A 63 29.36 28.32 13.44
C ARG A 63 30.83 27.98 13.19
N THR A 64 31.76 28.71 13.81
CA THR A 64 33.18 28.55 13.57
C THR A 64 33.88 27.54 14.48
N LYS A 65 33.44 27.42 15.75
CA LYS A 65 34.12 26.61 16.77
C LYS A 65 33.23 25.55 17.44
N GLY A 66 31.92 25.51 17.09
CA GLY A 66 30.95 24.62 17.74
C GLY A 66 30.42 25.15 19.06
N ALA A 67 29.37 24.53 19.60
CA ALA A 67 28.70 24.98 20.82
C ALA A 67 29.57 24.89 22.09
N ASP A 68 30.54 23.98 22.12
CA ASP A 68 31.46 23.82 23.25
C ASP A 68 32.34 25.03 23.47
N ALA A 69 32.51 25.88 22.44
CA ALA A 69 33.23 27.14 22.54
C ALA A 69 32.61 28.10 23.56
N TRP A 70 31.33 27.99 23.87
CA TRP A 70 30.63 28.72 24.92
C TRP A 70 31.33 28.62 26.29
N TYR A 71 31.81 27.42 26.62
CA TYR A 71 32.45 27.13 27.90
C TYR A 71 33.96 27.34 27.91
N THR A 72 34.57 27.45 26.75
CA THR A 72 36.04 27.50 26.61
C THR A 72 36.58 28.86 26.10
N THR A 73 35.71 29.75 25.61
CA THR A 73 36.07 31.05 25.09
C THR A 73 35.51 32.15 25.99
N ALA A 74 36.32 33.10 26.42
CA ALA A 74 35.84 34.21 27.25
C ALA A 74 34.95 35.15 26.44
N PRO A 75 33.88 35.73 27.00
CA PRO A 75 32.98 36.65 26.31
C PRO A 75 33.70 37.83 25.63
N GLU A 76 34.72 38.38 26.27
CA GLU A 76 35.54 39.47 25.75
C GLU A 76 36.30 39.13 24.44
N ASP A 77 36.49 37.86 24.14
CA ASP A 77 37.24 37.42 22.96
C ASP A 77 36.37 37.36 21.67
N TYR A 78 35.04 37.39 21.82
CA TYR A 78 34.14 37.28 20.66
C TYR A 78 32.99 38.29 20.65
N LEU A 79 32.62 38.87 21.79
CA LEU A 79 31.59 39.89 21.81
C LEU A 79 32.09 41.23 21.23
N PRO A 80 31.30 41.91 20.40
CA PRO A 80 31.60 43.27 19.95
C PRO A 80 31.73 44.25 21.12
N SER A 81 32.56 45.26 20.99
CA SER A 81 32.73 46.33 22.01
C SER A 81 31.46 47.17 22.24
N SER A 82 30.47 47.08 21.35
CA SER A 82 29.15 47.70 21.53
C SER A 82 28.26 46.94 22.53
N VAL A 83 28.54 45.65 22.80
CA VAL A 83 27.76 44.82 23.72
C VAL A 83 28.19 45.11 25.16
N CYS A 84 27.34 45.81 25.88
CA CYS A 84 27.50 46.12 27.31
C CYS A 84 26.22 45.95 28.10
N CYS A 85 26.31 45.97 29.41
CA CYS A 85 25.13 45.90 30.29
C CYS A 85 24.19 47.10 30.08
N PRO A 86 22.91 46.88 29.76
CA PRO A 86 21.97 47.97 29.50
C PRO A 86 21.69 48.82 30.77
N ASN A 87 21.93 48.27 31.97
CA ASN A 87 21.66 48.96 33.24
C ASN A 87 22.85 49.80 33.74
N CYS A 88 24.09 49.25 33.66
CA CYS A 88 25.24 49.94 34.25
C CYS A 88 26.39 50.24 33.28
N GLY A 89 26.26 49.84 32.00
CA GLY A 89 27.27 50.08 30.96
C GLY A 89 28.54 49.20 31.08
N SER A 90 28.59 48.27 32.00
CA SER A 90 29.75 47.39 32.22
C SER A 90 29.90 46.40 31.06
N HIS A 91 31.15 46.13 30.62
CA HIS A 91 31.52 45.08 29.67
C HIS A 91 31.97 43.79 30.35
N GLU A 92 31.97 43.74 31.71
CA GLU A 92 32.30 42.51 32.44
C GLU A 92 31.09 41.57 32.44
N LEU A 93 31.02 40.70 31.47
CA LEU A 93 29.92 39.75 31.27
C LEU A 93 30.36 38.31 31.56
N GLU A 94 29.45 37.51 32.02
CA GLU A 94 29.61 36.06 32.21
C GLU A 94 28.50 35.33 31.45
N GLY A 95 28.83 34.32 30.63
CA GLY A 95 27.85 33.50 29.95
C GLY A 95 27.03 32.63 30.92
N GLU A 96 25.74 32.47 30.63
CA GLU A 96 24.86 31.57 31.38
C GLU A 96 25.37 30.13 31.34
N LYS A 97 25.23 29.38 32.43
CA LYS A 97 25.72 28.00 32.56
C LYS A 97 24.64 26.93 32.35
N ASP A 98 23.39 27.38 32.45
CA ASP A 98 22.28 26.50 32.18
C ASP A 98 22.17 26.18 30.69
N VAL A 99 21.63 24.99 30.38
CA VAL A 99 21.38 24.56 29.01
C VAL A 99 19.89 24.60 28.71
N LEU A 100 19.54 24.62 27.43
CA LEU A 100 18.17 24.56 26.98
C LEU A 100 17.55 23.18 27.29
N ASP A 101 16.24 23.17 27.50
CA ASP A 101 15.44 21.95 27.55
C ASP A 101 15.56 21.20 26.22
N VAL A 102 15.79 19.88 26.25
CA VAL A 102 15.85 19.02 25.08
C VAL A 102 14.59 19.12 24.21
N TRP A 103 13.44 19.42 24.80
CA TRP A 103 12.20 19.66 24.06
C TRP A 103 12.22 21.00 23.30
N TRP A 104 13.04 21.96 23.72
CA TRP A 104 13.31 23.16 22.93
C TRP A 104 14.16 22.81 21.69
N GLU A 105 15.22 22.06 21.89
CA GLU A 105 16.12 21.64 20.81
C GLU A 105 15.37 20.86 19.72
N SER A 106 14.56 19.88 20.11
CA SER A 106 13.69 19.15 19.16
C SER A 106 12.56 20.03 18.60
N GLY A 107 12.01 20.92 19.43
CA GLY A 107 10.93 21.83 19.05
C GLY A 107 11.29 22.82 17.95
N VAL A 108 12.57 23.22 17.81
CA VAL A 108 13.03 24.15 16.78
C VAL A 108 13.51 23.45 15.49
N SER A 109 13.33 22.13 15.36
CA SER A 109 13.73 21.38 14.17
C SER A 109 13.11 21.91 12.87
N HIS A 110 11.89 22.47 12.93
CA HIS A 110 11.25 23.14 11.79
C HIS A 110 12.03 24.38 11.30
N THR A 111 12.80 25.03 12.16
CA THR A 111 13.67 26.17 11.81
C THR A 111 15.07 25.68 11.46
N SER A 112 15.69 24.88 12.35
CA SER A 112 17.11 24.50 12.24
C SER A 112 17.37 23.48 11.13
N VAL A 113 16.37 22.69 10.73
CA VAL A 113 16.48 21.68 9.67
C VAL A 113 15.71 22.10 8.43
N LEU A 114 14.39 22.30 8.54
CA LEU A 114 13.56 22.59 7.36
C LEU A 114 13.85 23.97 6.79
N GLY A 115 14.09 24.97 7.66
CA GLY A 115 14.35 26.35 7.25
C GLY A 115 15.76 26.63 6.73
N THR A 116 16.72 25.70 6.90
CA THR A 116 18.13 25.93 6.54
C THR A 116 18.60 25.12 5.33
N ARG A 117 17.89 24.09 4.92
CA ARG A 117 18.28 23.21 3.82
C ARG A 117 17.53 23.58 2.55
N PRO A 118 18.22 23.81 1.40
CA PRO A 118 17.59 24.32 0.18
C PRO A 118 16.61 23.35 -0.48
N TYR A 119 16.67 22.05 -0.15
CA TYR A 119 15.80 21.00 -0.66
C TYR A 119 14.64 20.66 0.29
N LEU A 120 14.54 21.35 1.43
CA LEU A 120 13.45 21.23 2.39
C LEU A 120 12.66 22.55 2.48
N HIS A 121 11.49 22.49 3.06
CA HIS A 121 10.64 23.67 3.25
C HIS A 121 9.94 23.64 4.60
N ARG A 122 9.50 24.80 5.04
CA ARG A 122 8.67 25.04 6.20
C ARG A 122 7.32 25.65 5.75
N PRO A 123 6.16 25.25 6.30
CA PRO A 123 5.97 24.19 7.30
C PRO A 123 6.22 22.79 6.74
N ALA A 124 6.48 21.80 7.63
CA ALA A 124 6.55 20.39 7.26
C ALA A 124 5.21 19.92 6.69
N ASP A 125 5.23 19.01 5.72
CA ASP A 125 3.99 18.43 5.19
C ASP A 125 3.33 17.52 6.22
N LEU A 126 4.12 16.70 6.94
CA LEU A 126 3.64 15.76 7.93
C LEU A 126 4.59 15.65 9.12
N TYR A 127 4.06 15.73 10.35
CA TYR A 127 4.69 15.22 11.55
C TYR A 127 4.04 13.88 11.92
N LEU A 128 4.87 12.85 12.17
CA LEU A 128 4.41 11.51 12.47
C LEU A 128 5.12 10.99 13.71
N GLU A 129 4.36 10.67 14.77
CA GLU A 129 4.86 10.08 16.03
C GLU A 129 3.72 9.50 16.87
N GLY A 130 4.09 8.90 17.99
CA GLY A 130 3.15 8.40 18.99
C GLY A 130 2.30 9.48 19.65
N SER A 131 1.19 9.08 20.19
CA SER A 131 0.22 9.99 20.85
C SER A 131 0.74 10.69 22.11
N ASP A 132 1.84 10.23 22.70
CA ASP A 132 2.53 10.89 23.83
C ASP A 132 3.20 12.21 23.41
N GLN A 133 3.53 12.37 22.12
CA GLN A 133 4.18 13.55 21.58
C GLN A 133 3.28 14.81 21.54
N HIS A 134 1.99 14.67 21.83
CA HIS A 134 1.13 15.83 22.10
C HIS A 134 1.60 16.64 23.32
N ARG A 135 2.32 16.00 24.25
CA ARG A 135 2.98 16.68 25.39
C ARG A 135 4.51 16.73 25.23
N GLY A 136 5.03 16.46 24.06
CA GLY A 136 6.45 16.46 23.70
C GLY A 136 6.70 17.28 22.45
N TRP A 137 7.21 16.61 21.42
CA TRP A 137 7.68 17.25 20.19
C TRP A 137 6.59 18.02 19.43
N PHE A 138 5.36 17.53 19.34
CA PHE A 138 4.28 18.25 18.67
C PHE A 138 3.98 19.58 19.36
N GLN A 139 3.89 19.58 20.70
CA GLN A 139 3.62 20.77 21.47
C GLN A 139 4.79 21.76 21.45
N SER A 140 6.02 21.31 21.66
CA SER A 140 7.19 22.17 21.67
C SER A 140 7.43 22.82 20.31
N SER A 141 7.25 22.06 19.20
CA SER A 141 7.33 22.61 17.85
C SER A 141 6.25 23.66 17.58
N LEU A 142 5.01 23.40 18.02
CA LEU A 142 3.90 24.34 17.85
C LEU A 142 4.17 25.67 18.60
N LEU A 143 4.57 25.57 19.86
CA LEU A 143 4.84 26.74 20.71
C LEU A 143 5.99 27.62 20.17
N THR A 144 7.09 26.99 19.78
CA THR A 144 8.26 27.71 19.23
C THR A 144 7.96 28.32 17.86
N SER A 145 7.20 27.63 17.01
CA SER A 145 6.82 28.13 15.70
C SER A 145 5.83 29.29 15.78
N VAL A 146 4.77 29.16 16.56
CA VAL A 146 3.79 30.22 16.75
C VAL A 146 4.43 31.44 17.41
N GLY A 147 5.31 31.24 18.40
CA GLY A 147 6.05 32.33 19.05
C GLY A 147 7.00 33.08 18.09
N ALA A 148 7.66 32.39 17.18
CA ALA A 148 8.65 32.99 16.30
C ALA A 148 8.05 33.49 14.96
N TYR A 149 7.03 32.83 14.43
CA TYR A 149 6.53 33.05 13.08
C TYR A 149 5.02 33.32 12.99
N GLY A 150 4.26 33.06 14.05
CA GLY A 150 2.80 33.25 14.08
C GLY A 150 1.99 32.13 13.44
N ASP A 151 2.63 31.06 12.96
CA ASP A 151 2.00 29.93 12.27
C ASP A 151 2.46 28.56 12.79
N ALA A 152 1.73 27.49 12.44
CA ALA A 152 2.09 26.12 12.80
C ALA A 152 3.33 25.64 12.01
N PRO A 153 4.17 24.75 12.59
CA PRO A 153 5.37 24.23 11.94
C PRO A 153 5.07 23.09 10.95
N TYR A 154 3.83 22.62 10.89
CA TYR A 154 3.38 21.46 10.12
C TYR A 154 1.99 21.69 9.52
N LYS A 155 1.73 21.07 8.35
CA LYS A 155 0.42 21.07 7.67
C LYS A 155 -0.48 19.97 8.23
N ALA A 156 0.12 18.81 8.55
CA ALA A 156 -0.58 17.66 9.09
C ALA A 156 0.20 17.01 10.24
N VAL A 157 -0.54 16.39 11.17
CA VAL A 157 0.01 15.58 12.26
C VAL A 157 -0.68 14.24 12.29
N LEU A 158 0.10 13.16 12.15
CA LEU A 158 -0.37 11.80 12.28
C LEU A 158 0.10 11.22 13.60
N SER A 159 -0.87 10.78 14.43
CA SER A 159 -0.59 10.19 15.74
C SER A 159 -0.86 8.70 15.73
N CYS A 160 0.13 7.89 16.07
CA CYS A 160 -0.03 6.44 16.22
C CYS A 160 -0.18 6.03 17.71
N GLY A 161 -0.78 4.84 17.90
CA GLY A 161 -0.83 4.15 19.18
C GLY A 161 0.51 3.48 19.51
N PHE A 162 0.53 2.75 20.63
CA PHE A 162 1.70 2.02 21.07
C PHE A 162 1.68 0.58 20.57
N THR A 163 2.86 0.00 20.41
CA THR A 163 2.99 -1.44 20.21
C THR A 163 2.88 -2.13 21.57
N VAL A 164 1.95 -3.08 21.67
CA VAL A 164 1.63 -3.82 22.90
C VAL A 164 1.73 -5.32 22.67
N ASP A 165 1.87 -6.10 23.76
CA ASP A 165 1.81 -7.56 23.64
C ASP A 165 0.36 -8.05 23.38
N GLU A 166 0.20 -9.34 23.17
CA GLU A 166 -1.10 -9.98 22.89
C GLU A 166 -2.15 -9.77 24.02
N ASN A 167 -1.70 -9.36 25.21
CA ASN A 167 -2.56 -9.05 26.36
C ASN A 167 -2.81 -7.54 26.52
N GLY A 168 -2.42 -6.72 25.56
CA GLY A 168 -2.56 -5.27 25.57
C GLY A 168 -1.59 -4.56 26.54
N ARG A 169 -0.52 -5.23 26.99
CA ARG A 169 0.45 -4.65 27.89
C ARG A 169 1.59 -4.00 27.12
N LYS A 170 1.99 -2.80 27.57
CA LYS A 170 3.14 -2.10 27.00
C LYS A 170 4.40 -2.99 27.10
N MET A 171 5.17 -3.04 26.03
CA MET A 171 6.44 -3.75 26.00
C MET A 171 7.47 -3.13 26.93
N SER A 172 8.13 -3.95 27.73
CA SER A 172 9.26 -3.53 28.54
C SER A 172 10.26 -4.67 28.76
N LYS A 173 11.54 -4.32 28.84
CA LYS A 173 12.61 -5.29 29.13
C LYS A 173 12.41 -5.98 30.48
N SER A 174 11.82 -5.28 31.47
CA SER A 174 11.56 -5.82 32.81
C SER A 174 10.47 -6.89 32.83
N ILE A 175 9.52 -6.85 31.93
CA ILE A 175 8.45 -7.86 31.78
C ILE A 175 8.90 -9.01 30.85
N GLY A 176 9.92 -8.77 30.01
CA GLY A 176 10.42 -9.76 29.06
C GLY A 176 9.50 -10.01 27.85
N ASN A 177 8.59 -9.06 27.55
CA ASN A 177 7.63 -9.13 26.45
C ASN A 177 8.05 -8.28 25.23
N VAL A 178 9.32 -7.86 25.16
CA VAL A 178 9.85 -7.09 24.03
C VAL A 178 10.07 -8.04 22.85
N ILE A 179 9.56 -7.67 21.69
CA ILE A 179 9.86 -8.32 20.41
C ILE A 179 10.84 -7.43 19.68
N ASP A 180 12.00 -7.99 19.34
CA ASP A 180 13.03 -7.28 18.57
C ASP A 180 12.66 -7.34 17.07
N PRO A 181 12.51 -6.18 16.40
CA PRO A 181 12.18 -6.16 14.97
C PRO A 181 13.26 -6.80 14.10
N ILE A 182 14.53 -6.79 14.52
CA ILE A 182 15.61 -7.45 13.76
C ILE A 182 15.44 -8.97 13.80
N GLU A 183 15.13 -9.55 14.97
CA GLU A 183 14.84 -10.98 15.09
C GLU A 183 13.64 -11.39 14.23
N VAL A 184 12.60 -10.54 14.16
CA VAL A 184 11.44 -10.75 13.27
C VAL A 184 11.86 -10.71 11.80
N CYS A 185 12.72 -9.76 11.42
CA CYS A 185 13.23 -9.68 10.04
C CYS A 185 14.07 -10.90 9.67
N ASP A 186 14.89 -11.39 10.59
CA ASP A 186 15.75 -12.57 10.36
C ASP A 186 14.92 -13.86 10.22
N GLU A 187 13.81 -13.96 10.94
CA GLU A 187 12.95 -15.14 10.93
C GLU A 187 11.91 -15.14 9.80
N PHE A 188 11.18 -14.02 9.61
CA PHE A 188 10.04 -13.92 8.71
C PHE A 188 10.33 -13.09 7.45
N GLY A 189 11.38 -12.26 7.47
CA GLY A 189 11.69 -11.29 6.44
C GLY A 189 11.14 -9.89 6.75
N ALA A 190 11.84 -8.87 6.27
CA ALA A 190 11.48 -7.47 6.51
C ALA A 190 10.10 -7.11 5.94
N ASP A 191 9.72 -7.67 4.79
CA ASP A 191 8.42 -7.39 4.17
C ASP A 191 7.24 -7.96 4.98
N VAL A 192 7.42 -9.04 5.74
CA VAL A 192 6.37 -9.54 6.65
C VAL A 192 6.17 -8.58 7.83
N LEU A 193 7.26 -8.03 8.39
CA LEU A 193 7.17 -6.99 9.42
C LEU A 193 6.46 -5.74 8.88
N ARG A 194 6.84 -5.27 7.69
CA ARG A 194 6.24 -4.11 7.02
C ARG A 194 4.77 -4.36 6.70
N LEU A 195 4.42 -5.56 6.24
CA LEU A 195 3.04 -5.97 5.95
C LEU A 195 2.18 -5.96 7.21
N TRP A 196 2.71 -6.46 8.35
CA TRP A 196 2.00 -6.37 9.62
C TRP A 196 1.71 -4.91 9.98
N VAL A 197 2.72 -4.02 9.94
CA VAL A 197 2.53 -2.58 10.22
C VAL A 197 1.49 -1.94 9.29
N GLY A 198 1.54 -2.26 7.98
CA GLY A 198 0.60 -1.73 6.99
C GLY A 198 -0.82 -2.32 7.13
N SER A 199 -0.97 -3.48 7.76
CA SER A 199 -2.25 -4.19 7.89
C SER A 199 -3.06 -3.84 9.13
N VAL A 200 -2.47 -3.15 10.10
CA VAL A 200 -3.12 -2.79 11.36
C VAL A 200 -3.57 -1.34 11.37
N ASP A 201 -4.64 -1.05 12.09
CA ASP A 201 -5.06 0.33 12.36
C ASP A 201 -4.11 0.96 13.40
N TYR A 202 -3.11 1.69 12.90
CA TYR A 202 -2.11 2.36 13.71
C TYR A 202 -2.67 3.46 14.62
N SER A 203 -3.90 3.93 14.39
CA SER A 203 -4.55 4.95 15.23
C SER A 203 -4.88 4.43 16.63
N GLN A 204 -4.85 3.11 16.82
CA GLN A 204 -5.04 2.39 18.06
C GLN A 204 -3.73 1.72 18.51
N ASP A 205 -3.72 1.17 19.74
CA ASP A 205 -2.61 0.34 20.18
C ASP A 205 -2.52 -0.94 19.33
N MET A 206 -1.33 -1.24 18.83
CA MET A 206 -1.06 -2.33 17.88
C MET A 206 -0.54 -3.55 18.64
N SER A 207 -1.35 -4.60 18.69
CA SER A 207 -0.92 -5.87 19.29
C SER A 207 0.08 -6.59 18.40
N VAL A 208 1.12 -7.18 19.02
CA VAL A 208 2.13 -7.98 18.33
C VAL A 208 2.45 -9.25 19.09
N SER A 209 2.57 -10.35 18.36
CA SER A 209 3.05 -11.64 18.86
C SER A 209 3.62 -12.46 17.72
N ARG A 210 4.37 -13.52 18.02
CA ARG A 210 4.87 -14.46 17.01
C ARG A 210 3.75 -15.05 16.15
N ASN A 211 2.62 -15.43 16.76
CA ASN A 211 1.45 -15.97 16.05
C ASN A 211 0.87 -14.96 15.04
N ILE A 212 0.91 -13.66 15.35
CA ILE A 212 0.49 -12.62 14.41
C ILE A 212 1.41 -12.61 13.18
N PHE A 213 2.73 -12.71 13.37
CA PHE A 213 3.68 -12.78 12.25
C PHE A 213 3.53 -14.06 11.42
N GLU A 214 3.23 -15.20 12.02
CA GLU A 214 2.93 -16.44 11.30
C GLU A 214 1.72 -16.26 10.36
N ARG A 215 0.61 -15.67 10.85
CA ARG A 215 -0.57 -15.37 10.02
C ARG A 215 -0.27 -14.32 8.94
N THR A 216 0.50 -13.31 9.26
CA THR A 216 0.93 -12.29 8.29
C THR A 216 1.81 -12.91 7.20
N SER A 217 2.66 -13.88 7.57
CA SER A 217 3.46 -14.64 6.62
C SER A 217 2.62 -15.50 5.67
N ASP A 218 1.47 -16.04 6.13
CA ASP A 218 0.52 -16.74 5.26
C ASP A 218 -0.13 -15.80 4.24
N ALA A 219 -0.53 -14.61 4.66
CA ALA A 219 -1.05 -13.58 3.76
C ALA A 219 0.03 -13.12 2.76
N TYR A 220 1.25 -12.87 3.23
CA TYR A 220 2.40 -12.54 2.39
C TYR A 220 2.67 -13.61 1.32
N ARG A 221 2.62 -14.90 1.69
CA ARG A 221 2.81 -16.00 0.73
C ARG A 221 1.75 -16.00 -0.38
N ARG A 222 0.50 -15.67 -0.08
CA ARG A 222 -0.56 -15.53 -1.10
C ARG A 222 -0.23 -14.41 -2.08
N ILE A 223 0.12 -13.23 -1.57
CA ILE A 223 0.52 -12.08 -2.40
C ILE A 223 1.72 -12.46 -3.30
N ARG A 224 2.77 -13.07 -2.72
CA ARG A 224 3.96 -13.49 -3.48
C ARG A 224 3.63 -14.56 -4.54
N ASN A 225 2.75 -15.51 -4.24
CA ASN A 225 2.30 -16.51 -5.20
C ASN A 225 1.52 -15.87 -6.36
N THR A 226 0.75 -14.82 -6.10
CA THR A 226 0.06 -14.05 -7.16
C THR A 226 1.06 -13.37 -8.08
N PHE A 227 2.06 -12.69 -7.56
CA PHE A 227 3.15 -12.14 -8.38
C PHE A 227 3.82 -13.22 -9.24
N ARG A 228 4.11 -14.37 -8.65
CA ARG A 228 4.71 -15.49 -9.38
C ARG A 228 3.80 -16.01 -10.50
N TYR A 229 2.48 -16.10 -10.25
CA TYR A 229 1.50 -16.51 -11.25
C TYR A 229 1.47 -15.51 -12.42
N LEU A 230 1.38 -14.22 -12.14
CA LEU A 230 1.37 -13.16 -13.14
C LEU A 230 2.63 -13.20 -14.00
N LEU A 231 3.81 -13.16 -13.39
CA LEU A 231 5.10 -13.22 -14.10
C LEU A 231 5.24 -14.47 -14.97
N SER A 232 4.79 -15.63 -14.46
CA SER A 232 4.93 -16.90 -15.19
C SER A 232 4.06 -16.98 -16.45
N ASN A 233 2.92 -16.26 -16.48
CA ASN A 233 2.00 -16.24 -17.60
C ASN A 233 2.27 -15.10 -18.60
N LEU A 234 3.26 -14.26 -18.30
CA LEU A 234 3.64 -13.11 -19.12
C LEU A 234 5.02 -13.27 -19.80
N ASN A 235 5.67 -14.42 -19.67
CA ASN A 235 7.04 -14.62 -20.16
C ASN A 235 7.23 -14.42 -21.68
N ASP A 236 6.18 -14.59 -22.46
CA ASP A 236 6.12 -14.41 -23.91
C ASP A 236 5.28 -13.19 -24.33
N PHE A 237 4.97 -12.29 -23.39
CA PHE A 237 4.17 -11.10 -23.61
C PHE A 237 5.04 -9.85 -23.74
N ALA A 238 4.70 -9.00 -24.68
CA ALA A 238 5.35 -7.72 -24.92
C ALA A 238 4.34 -6.58 -24.99
N ASN A 239 4.79 -5.35 -24.86
CA ASN A 239 3.91 -4.17 -24.95
C ASN A 239 3.14 -4.09 -26.29
N ALA A 240 3.68 -4.67 -27.36
CA ALA A 240 3.01 -4.73 -28.65
C ALA A 240 1.83 -5.74 -28.69
N ASP A 241 1.74 -6.63 -27.71
CA ASP A 241 0.72 -7.68 -27.63
C ASP A 241 -0.54 -7.25 -26.85
N PHE A 242 -0.55 -6.03 -26.29
CA PHE A 242 -1.75 -5.51 -25.64
C PHE A 242 -2.92 -5.44 -26.61
N VAL A 243 -4.03 -6.05 -26.20
CA VAL A 243 -5.27 -6.07 -26.98
C VAL A 243 -6.03 -4.77 -26.81
N SER A 244 -6.53 -4.22 -27.92
CA SER A 244 -7.32 -2.98 -27.88
C SER A 244 -8.65 -3.17 -27.17
N ALA A 245 -9.24 -2.08 -26.68
CA ALA A 245 -10.54 -2.09 -25.98
C ALA A 245 -11.65 -2.77 -26.81
N ASP A 246 -11.64 -2.57 -28.15
CA ASP A 246 -12.67 -3.12 -29.03
C ASP A 246 -12.54 -4.64 -29.24
N GLU A 247 -11.33 -5.15 -29.18
CA GLU A 247 -11.01 -6.58 -29.40
C GLU A 247 -10.94 -7.38 -28.12
N MET A 248 -10.83 -6.71 -26.94
CA MET A 248 -10.76 -7.36 -25.64
C MET A 248 -12.07 -8.06 -25.30
N LEU A 249 -11.97 -9.28 -24.76
CA LEU A 249 -13.13 -10.04 -24.34
C LEU A 249 -13.86 -9.38 -23.16
N GLU A 250 -15.17 -9.54 -23.09
CA GLU A 250 -16.02 -8.89 -22.08
C GLU A 250 -15.62 -9.30 -20.64
N PHE A 251 -15.31 -10.58 -20.43
CA PHE A 251 -14.85 -11.07 -19.13
C PHE A 251 -13.52 -10.44 -18.70
N ASP A 252 -12.64 -10.15 -19.64
CA ASP A 252 -11.38 -9.47 -19.40
C ASP A 252 -11.61 -7.97 -19.07
N LYS A 253 -12.53 -7.32 -19.79
CA LYS A 253 -12.98 -5.95 -19.46
C LYS A 253 -13.56 -5.85 -18.05
N TRP A 254 -14.35 -6.86 -17.63
CA TRP A 254 -14.85 -6.94 -16.27
C TRP A 254 -13.72 -7.04 -15.24
N ALA A 255 -12.74 -7.89 -15.45
CA ALA A 255 -11.61 -8.04 -14.55
C ALA A 255 -10.79 -6.74 -14.43
N LEU A 256 -10.54 -6.04 -15.54
CA LEU A 256 -9.88 -4.72 -15.53
C LEU A 256 -10.73 -3.64 -14.88
N SER A 257 -12.05 -3.66 -15.08
CA SER A 257 -12.95 -2.71 -14.41
C SER A 257 -12.89 -2.85 -12.88
N ARG A 258 -12.77 -4.07 -12.37
CA ARG A 258 -12.52 -4.34 -10.95
C ARG A 258 -11.15 -3.82 -10.49
N LEU A 259 -10.11 -4.01 -11.31
CA LEU A 259 -8.77 -3.50 -11.02
C LEU A 259 -8.77 -1.96 -10.94
N GLN A 260 -9.40 -1.28 -11.89
CA GLN A 260 -9.50 0.19 -11.90
C GLN A 260 -10.23 0.71 -10.65
N ALA A 261 -11.34 0.09 -10.26
CA ALA A 261 -12.05 0.43 -9.03
C ALA A 261 -11.17 0.23 -7.78
N LEU A 262 -10.41 -0.87 -7.72
CA LEU A 262 -9.47 -1.15 -6.63
C LEU A 262 -8.36 -0.10 -6.57
N VAL A 263 -7.77 0.26 -7.70
CA VAL A 263 -6.70 1.28 -7.77
C VAL A 263 -7.19 2.62 -7.25
N ALA A 264 -8.39 3.06 -7.64
CA ALA A 264 -9.00 4.28 -7.15
C ALA A 264 -9.28 4.24 -5.63
N GLU A 265 -9.89 3.14 -5.13
CA GLU A 265 -10.16 2.94 -3.70
C GLU A 265 -8.88 2.96 -2.86
N THR A 266 -7.86 2.23 -3.31
CA THR A 266 -6.60 2.12 -2.57
C THR A 266 -5.78 3.40 -2.63
N THR A 267 -5.80 4.13 -3.75
CA THR A 267 -5.20 5.47 -3.87
C THR A 267 -5.82 6.42 -2.84
N GLN A 268 -7.14 6.47 -2.75
CA GLN A 268 -7.83 7.27 -1.73
C GLN A 268 -7.43 6.83 -0.31
N ALA A 269 -7.32 5.52 -0.06
CA ALA A 269 -6.93 5.02 1.26
C ALA A 269 -5.50 5.43 1.64
N PHE A 270 -4.56 5.46 0.68
CA PHE A 270 -3.19 5.96 0.91
C PHE A 270 -3.17 7.48 1.15
N ASP A 271 -3.91 8.28 0.39
CA ASP A 271 -4.03 9.75 0.58
C ASP A 271 -4.62 10.13 1.94
N GLU A 272 -5.49 9.27 2.45
CA GLU A 272 -6.09 9.43 3.78
C GLU A 272 -5.28 8.78 4.90
N TYR A 273 -4.12 8.19 4.59
CA TYR A 273 -3.26 7.44 5.53
C TYR A 273 -3.97 6.23 6.17
N ARG A 274 -4.94 5.63 5.48
CA ARG A 274 -5.67 4.41 5.91
C ARG A 274 -5.03 3.16 5.30
N PHE A 275 -3.78 2.90 5.60
CA PHE A 275 -2.98 1.84 4.98
C PHE A 275 -3.58 0.44 5.17
N HIS A 276 -4.18 0.17 6.33
CA HIS A 276 -4.86 -1.09 6.60
C HIS A 276 -6.06 -1.35 5.68
N ASN A 277 -6.77 -0.29 5.24
CA ASN A 277 -7.85 -0.40 4.26
C ASN A 277 -7.28 -0.74 2.89
N ALA A 278 -6.22 -0.05 2.45
CA ALA A 278 -5.55 -0.34 1.19
C ALA A 278 -5.02 -1.78 1.14
N TYR A 279 -4.37 -2.24 2.22
CA TYR A 279 -3.92 -3.63 2.35
C TYR A 279 -5.10 -4.60 2.24
N ARG A 280 -6.20 -4.35 2.97
CA ARG A 280 -7.37 -5.22 2.97
C ARG A 280 -8.00 -5.32 1.59
N ALA A 281 -8.20 -4.19 0.93
CA ALA A 281 -8.77 -4.14 -0.42
C ALA A 281 -7.92 -4.95 -1.41
N TRP A 282 -6.58 -4.79 -1.40
CA TRP A 282 -5.69 -5.60 -2.22
C TRP A 282 -5.74 -7.09 -1.87
N TYR A 283 -5.73 -7.43 -0.59
CA TYR A 283 -5.74 -8.82 -0.16
C TYR A 283 -7.04 -9.53 -0.56
N ASP A 284 -8.19 -8.88 -0.33
CA ASP A 284 -9.50 -9.41 -0.67
C ASP A 284 -9.65 -9.54 -2.20
N PHE A 285 -9.16 -8.56 -2.97
CA PHE A 285 -9.10 -8.64 -4.42
C PHE A 285 -8.23 -9.82 -4.90
N ILE A 286 -7.04 -10.01 -4.36
CA ILE A 286 -6.15 -11.12 -4.72
C ILE A 286 -6.83 -12.47 -4.46
N VAL A 287 -7.56 -12.60 -3.35
CA VAL A 287 -8.26 -13.83 -3.00
C VAL A 287 -9.41 -14.10 -3.98
N SER A 288 -10.25 -13.08 -4.24
CA SER A 288 -11.40 -13.23 -5.13
C SER A 288 -10.99 -13.43 -6.59
N ILE A 289 -10.10 -12.58 -7.13
CA ILE A 289 -9.69 -12.63 -8.53
C ILE A 289 -8.95 -13.94 -8.87
N SER A 290 -8.26 -14.54 -7.89
CA SER A 290 -7.58 -15.84 -8.10
C SER A 290 -8.56 -16.95 -8.43
N SER A 291 -9.70 -17.01 -7.75
CA SER A 291 -10.71 -18.04 -7.96
C SER A 291 -11.70 -17.68 -9.07
N GLU A 292 -12.02 -16.42 -9.22
CA GLU A 292 -13.05 -15.95 -10.16
C GLU A 292 -12.50 -15.78 -11.58
N TYR A 293 -11.27 -15.27 -11.71
CA TYR A 293 -10.69 -14.96 -13.01
C TYR A 293 -9.47 -15.82 -13.37
N PHE A 294 -8.44 -15.89 -12.52
CA PHE A 294 -7.22 -16.63 -12.88
C PHE A 294 -7.46 -18.10 -13.12
N ASP A 295 -8.33 -18.73 -12.33
CA ASP A 295 -8.67 -20.13 -12.52
C ASP A 295 -9.47 -20.36 -13.81
N ALA A 296 -10.35 -19.44 -14.19
CA ALA A 296 -11.17 -19.51 -15.40
C ALA A 296 -10.30 -19.37 -16.66
N VAL A 297 -9.43 -18.35 -16.73
CA VAL A 297 -8.62 -18.06 -17.94
C VAL A 297 -7.45 -19.01 -18.15
N LYS A 298 -7.21 -19.97 -17.26
CA LYS A 298 -6.12 -20.97 -17.40
C LYS A 298 -6.19 -21.75 -18.71
N ASP A 299 -7.41 -22.08 -19.13
CA ASP A 299 -7.59 -22.83 -20.37
C ASP A 299 -7.08 -22.04 -21.56
N ARG A 300 -7.45 -20.77 -21.69
CA ARG A 300 -6.96 -19.87 -22.73
C ARG A 300 -5.43 -19.69 -22.66
N LEU A 301 -4.89 -19.41 -21.48
CA LEU A 301 -3.46 -19.18 -21.28
C LEU A 301 -2.58 -20.36 -21.66
N TYR A 302 -3.09 -21.61 -21.48
CA TYR A 302 -2.28 -22.83 -21.67
C TYR A 302 -2.62 -23.61 -22.94
N ALA A 303 -3.82 -23.45 -23.48
CA ALA A 303 -4.29 -24.26 -24.58
C ALA A 303 -4.51 -23.49 -25.89
N ASP A 304 -4.68 -22.20 -25.88
CA ASP A 304 -4.85 -21.41 -27.10
C ASP A 304 -3.50 -21.14 -27.80
N ALA A 305 -3.57 -20.68 -29.05
CA ALA A 305 -2.40 -20.26 -29.80
C ALA A 305 -1.70 -19.08 -29.11
N ALA A 306 -0.38 -19.01 -29.23
CA ALA A 306 0.40 -18.01 -28.52
C ALA A 306 0.01 -16.57 -28.89
N ASP A 307 -0.43 -16.36 -30.13
CA ASP A 307 -0.82 -15.08 -30.72
C ASP A 307 -2.34 -14.89 -30.87
N SER A 308 -3.16 -15.79 -30.29
CA SER A 308 -4.62 -15.63 -30.33
C SER A 308 -5.07 -14.43 -29.51
N VAL A 309 -6.13 -13.76 -29.99
CA VAL A 309 -6.72 -12.62 -29.33
C VAL A 309 -7.23 -12.99 -27.92
N GLU A 310 -7.82 -14.17 -27.77
CA GLU A 310 -8.34 -14.68 -26.51
C GLU A 310 -7.25 -14.82 -25.46
N ARG A 311 -6.09 -15.36 -25.84
CA ARG A 311 -4.95 -15.51 -24.94
C ARG A 311 -4.30 -14.17 -24.63
N ARG A 312 -4.07 -13.32 -25.67
CA ARG A 312 -3.48 -11.98 -25.49
C ARG A 312 -4.39 -11.06 -24.70
N SER A 313 -5.72 -11.18 -24.84
CA SER A 313 -6.69 -10.45 -24.02
C SER A 313 -6.51 -10.76 -22.52
N ALA A 314 -6.44 -12.04 -22.16
CA ALA A 314 -6.16 -12.43 -20.77
C ALA A 314 -4.78 -11.95 -20.29
N GLN A 315 -3.74 -12.06 -21.13
CA GLN A 315 -2.39 -11.59 -20.76
C GLN A 315 -2.33 -10.07 -20.58
N SER A 316 -3.09 -9.29 -21.35
CA SER A 316 -3.22 -7.83 -21.16
C SER A 316 -3.73 -7.49 -19.76
N VAL A 317 -4.77 -8.22 -19.31
CA VAL A 317 -5.29 -8.08 -17.92
C VAL A 317 -4.23 -8.44 -16.87
N LEU A 318 -3.51 -9.55 -17.08
CA LEU A 318 -2.46 -9.98 -16.14
C LEU A 318 -1.31 -8.97 -16.08
N ALA A 319 -0.98 -8.33 -17.20
CA ALA A 319 0.06 -7.31 -17.31
C ALA A 319 -0.32 -6.04 -16.52
N ASP A 320 -1.53 -5.56 -16.72
CA ASP A 320 -2.05 -4.40 -15.97
C ASP A 320 -2.19 -4.71 -14.46
N MET A 321 -2.66 -5.90 -14.10
CA MET A 321 -2.69 -6.33 -12.70
C MET A 321 -1.30 -6.39 -12.07
N LEU A 322 -0.29 -6.89 -12.80
CA LEU A 322 1.09 -6.94 -12.33
C LEU A 322 1.64 -5.53 -12.09
N GLU A 323 1.45 -4.61 -13.04
CA GLU A 323 1.92 -3.22 -12.96
C GLU A 323 1.25 -2.48 -11.79
N ALA A 324 -0.08 -2.57 -11.67
CA ALA A 324 -0.84 -1.95 -10.57
C ALA A 324 -0.41 -2.49 -9.21
N MET A 325 -0.35 -3.82 -9.08
CA MET A 325 -0.06 -4.49 -7.82
C MET A 325 1.37 -4.19 -7.34
N VAL A 326 2.36 -4.20 -8.23
CA VAL A 326 3.75 -3.95 -7.87
C VAL A 326 3.97 -2.51 -7.44
N ARG A 327 3.36 -1.54 -8.11
CA ARG A 327 3.52 -0.10 -7.79
C ARG A 327 2.77 0.28 -6.52
N GLN A 328 1.54 -0.17 -6.33
CA GLN A 328 0.73 0.18 -5.14
C GLN A 328 1.16 -0.54 -3.86
N LEU A 329 1.69 -1.76 -3.96
CA LEU A 329 2.20 -2.48 -2.79
C LEU A 329 3.65 -2.16 -2.45
N ALA A 330 4.41 -1.50 -3.32
CA ALA A 330 5.81 -1.13 -3.10
C ALA A 330 6.06 -0.33 -1.79
N PRO A 331 5.20 0.62 -1.36
CA PRO A 331 5.39 1.30 -0.08
C PRO A 331 5.34 0.36 1.14
N ILE A 332 4.66 -0.78 1.02
CA ILE A 332 4.55 -1.79 2.09
C ILE A 332 5.54 -2.94 1.87
N LEU A 333 5.50 -3.58 0.71
CA LEU A 333 6.33 -4.75 0.35
C LEU A 333 7.53 -4.32 -0.49
N ALA A 334 8.36 -3.43 0.05
CA ALA A 334 9.41 -2.73 -0.69
C ALA A 334 10.41 -3.68 -1.37
N PHE A 335 10.84 -4.72 -0.69
CA PHE A 335 11.82 -5.68 -1.24
C PHE A 335 11.21 -6.62 -2.26
N THR A 336 10.02 -7.15 -1.96
CA THR A 336 9.32 -8.07 -2.87
C THR A 336 8.91 -7.37 -4.16
N CYS A 337 8.36 -6.15 -4.07
CA CYS A 337 7.95 -5.40 -5.25
C CYS A 337 9.15 -4.99 -6.12
N ASP A 338 10.29 -4.66 -5.52
CA ASP A 338 11.50 -4.34 -6.27
C ASP A 338 12.09 -5.59 -6.94
N GLU A 339 12.09 -6.75 -6.26
CA GLU A 339 12.44 -8.05 -6.87
C GLU A 339 11.53 -8.37 -8.07
N VAL A 340 10.22 -8.16 -7.93
CA VAL A 340 9.24 -8.36 -9.01
C VAL A 340 9.49 -7.40 -10.17
N TRP A 341 9.78 -6.12 -9.87
CA TRP A 341 10.08 -5.09 -10.85
C TRP A 341 11.26 -5.45 -11.76
N GLU A 342 12.31 -6.04 -11.16
CA GLU A 342 13.48 -6.54 -11.89
C GLU A 342 13.18 -7.78 -12.77
N LYS A 343 12.07 -8.50 -12.50
CA LYS A 343 11.71 -9.75 -13.17
C LYS A 343 10.60 -9.60 -14.21
N PHE A 344 10.20 -8.36 -14.51
CA PHE A 344 9.26 -8.13 -15.60
C PHE A 344 9.77 -8.77 -16.90
N PRO A 345 8.87 -9.29 -17.76
CA PRO A 345 9.24 -9.83 -19.05
C PRO A 345 10.02 -8.82 -19.89
N GLU A 346 11.02 -9.29 -20.63
CA GLU A 346 11.89 -8.41 -21.44
C GLU A 346 11.06 -7.59 -22.46
N GLY A 347 10.01 -8.17 -23.04
CA GLY A 347 9.08 -7.50 -23.96
C GLY A 347 8.23 -6.40 -23.34
N MET A 348 8.12 -6.34 -22.02
CA MET A 348 7.43 -5.29 -21.27
C MET A 348 8.40 -4.22 -20.74
N MET A 349 9.72 -4.41 -20.93
CA MET A 349 10.74 -3.46 -20.50
C MET A 349 10.91 -2.36 -21.55
N GLU A 350 10.30 -1.19 -21.31
CA GLU A 350 10.45 -0.02 -22.18
C GLU A 350 11.81 0.66 -22.03
N GLU A 351 12.28 1.28 -23.11
CA GLU A 351 13.45 2.15 -23.04
C GLU A 351 13.16 3.34 -22.13
N GLY A 352 13.95 3.48 -21.05
CA GLY A 352 13.74 4.51 -20.03
C GLY A 352 12.96 4.07 -18.78
N ARG A 353 12.55 2.79 -18.69
CA ARG A 353 11.98 2.24 -17.45
C ARG A 353 12.93 2.50 -16.29
N VAL A 354 12.42 3.03 -15.19
CA VAL A 354 13.22 3.32 -13.98
C VAL A 354 13.77 2.03 -13.36
N ALA A 355 14.97 2.14 -12.76
CA ALA A 355 15.70 0.98 -12.25
C ALA A 355 15.05 0.33 -11.03
N ALA A 356 14.26 1.06 -10.25
CA ALA A 356 13.60 0.58 -9.04
C ALA A 356 12.13 0.98 -9.03
N VAL A 357 11.27 0.13 -8.50
CA VAL A 357 9.82 0.39 -8.43
C VAL A 357 9.49 1.66 -7.65
N ALA A 358 10.26 1.99 -6.63
CA ALA A 358 10.09 3.22 -5.85
C ALA A 358 10.23 4.52 -6.66
N LEU A 359 10.79 4.45 -7.88
CA LEU A 359 10.94 5.58 -8.80
C LEU A 359 9.87 5.59 -9.91
N ALA A 360 9.03 4.56 -9.99
CA ALA A 360 8.04 4.40 -11.05
C ALA A 360 6.83 5.35 -10.94
N GLY A 361 6.71 6.07 -9.84
CA GLY A 361 5.53 6.88 -9.54
C GLY A 361 4.33 6.05 -9.07
N TRP A 362 3.29 6.74 -8.62
CA TRP A 362 2.05 6.11 -8.19
C TRP A 362 1.16 5.81 -9.40
N PRO A 363 0.53 4.62 -9.49
CA PRO A 363 -0.35 4.29 -10.60
C PRO A 363 -1.71 4.99 -10.42
N ASP A 364 -2.27 5.48 -11.52
CA ASP A 364 -3.63 5.99 -11.60
C ASP A 364 -4.55 4.94 -12.25
N GLU A 365 -5.86 5.02 -11.99
CA GLU A 365 -6.84 4.16 -12.65
C GLU A 365 -6.82 4.33 -14.18
N GLU A 366 -6.45 5.52 -14.66
CA GLU A 366 -6.33 5.86 -16.09
C GLU A 366 -5.11 5.23 -16.77
N ASP A 367 -4.13 4.73 -16.00
CA ASP A 367 -2.93 4.06 -16.56
C ASP A 367 -3.27 2.69 -17.19
N PHE A 368 -4.44 2.11 -16.89
CA PHE A 368 -4.83 0.76 -17.29
C PHE A 368 -5.91 0.76 -18.36
N ALA A 369 -5.67 0.00 -19.42
CA ALA A 369 -6.60 -0.14 -20.56
C ALA A 369 -7.51 -1.38 -20.38
N PRO A 370 -8.71 -1.41 -20.94
CA PRO A 370 -9.32 -0.32 -21.69
C PRO A 370 -9.96 0.72 -20.79
N GLN A 371 -9.97 1.96 -21.25
CA GLN A 371 -10.69 3.05 -20.59
C GLN A 371 -12.17 3.00 -21.00
N LEU A 372 -12.96 2.20 -20.28
CA LEU A 372 -14.41 2.23 -20.47
C LEU A 372 -15.00 3.49 -19.83
N PRO A 373 -16.00 4.12 -20.49
CA PRO A 373 -16.79 5.16 -19.84
C PRO A 373 -17.32 4.67 -18.48
N ALA A 374 -17.39 5.56 -17.49
CA ALA A 374 -17.80 5.16 -16.13
C ALA A 374 -19.16 4.47 -16.08
N SER A 375 -20.13 4.91 -16.93
CA SER A 375 -21.44 4.26 -17.02
C SER A 375 -21.36 2.83 -17.58
N GLU A 376 -20.54 2.60 -18.62
CA GLU A 376 -20.37 1.27 -19.21
C GLU A 376 -19.65 0.34 -18.24
N ARG A 377 -18.66 0.85 -17.50
CA ARG A 377 -17.96 0.10 -16.46
C ARG A 377 -18.91 -0.32 -15.33
N GLU A 378 -19.80 0.58 -14.88
CA GLU A 378 -20.79 0.29 -13.85
C GLU A 378 -21.82 -0.74 -14.33
N GLU A 379 -22.33 -0.59 -15.56
CA GLU A 379 -23.23 -1.55 -16.19
C GLU A 379 -22.58 -2.94 -16.31
N LEU A 380 -21.32 -3.01 -16.75
CA LEU A 380 -20.57 -4.25 -16.86
C LEU A 380 -20.36 -4.92 -15.49
N LEU A 381 -19.93 -4.18 -14.49
CA LEU A 381 -19.76 -4.72 -13.14
C LEU A 381 -21.08 -5.26 -12.59
N THR A 382 -22.18 -4.55 -12.79
CA THR A 382 -23.52 -4.98 -12.35
C THR A 382 -24.01 -6.22 -13.09
N SER A 383 -23.79 -6.32 -14.42
CA SER A 383 -24.19 -7.50 -15.19
C SER A 383 -23.47 -8.77 -14.74
N TYR A 384 -22.22 -8.64 -14.31
CA TYR A 384 -21.45 -9.77 -13.80
C TYR A 384 -21.79 -10.18 -12.37
N GLU A 385 -22.51 -9.38 -11.59
CA GLU A 385 -23.05 -9.83 -10.28
C GLU A 385 -23.95 -11.04 -10.45
N VAL A 386 -24.81 -11.05 -11.49
CA VAL A 386 -25.66 -12.19 -11.84
C VAL A 386 -24.84 -13.42 -12.23
N VAL A 387 -23.77 -13.22 -13.01
CA VAL A 387 -22.87 -14.31 -13.41
C VAL A 387 -22.15 -14.92 -12.20
N MET A 388 -21.68 -14.09 -11.27
CA MET A 388 -20.99 -14.58 -10.06
C MET A 388 -21.93 -15.28 -9.10
N GLU A 389 -23.18 -14.84 -8.96
CA GLU A 389 -24.21 -15.55 -8.19
C GLU A 389 -24.50 -16.94 -8.79
N ALA A 390 -24.67 -17.03 -10.11
CA ALA A 390 -24.83 -18.30 -10.80
C ALA A 390 -23.60 -19.21 -10.63
N ARG A 391 -22.40 -18.63 -10.70
CA ARG A 391 -21.15 -19.35 -10.48
C ARG A 391 -21.08 -19.98 -9.10
N ASP A 392 -21.48 -19.26 -8.06
CA ASP A 392 -21.48 -19.78 -6.70
C ASP A 392 -22.39 -21.00 -6.55
N ALA A 393 -23.58 -20.97 -7.19
CA ALA A 393 -24.49 -22.12 -7.24
C ALA A 393 -23.84 -23.32 -7.98
N VAL A 394 -23.18 -23.08 -9.12
CA VAL A 394 -22.47 -24.12 -9.88
C VAL A 394 -21.30 -24.69 -9.09
N MET A 395 -20.48 -23.86 -8.45
CA MET A 395 -19.35 -24.33 -7.65
C MET A 395 -19.78 -25.19 -6.48
N LYS A 396 -20.91 -24.85 -5.83
CA LYS A 396 -21.50 -25.66 -4.76
C LYS A 396 -21.95 -27.02 -5.30
N ALA A 397 -22.65 -27.05 -6.43
CA ALA A 397 -23.10 -28.32 -7.05
C ALA A 397 -21.90 -29.19 -7.47
N ILE A 398 -20.82 -28.61 -7.98
CA ILE A 398 -19.57 -29.32 -8.31
C ILE A 398 -18.94 -29.92 -7.05
N GLU A 399 -18.89 -29.19 -5.94
CA GLU A 399 -18.32 -29.70 -4.69
C GLU A 399 -19.13 -30.88 -4.14
N GLU A 400 -20.44 -30.77 -4.15
CA GLU A 400 -21.34 -31.87 -3.75
C GLU A 400 -21.11 -33.11 -4.62
N ALA A 401 -21.07 -32.96 -5.94
CA ALA A 401 -20.85 -34.06 -6.88
C ALA A 401 -19.45 -34.69 -6.75
N ARG A 402 -18.41 -33.90 -6.41
CA ARG A 402 -17.09 -34.44 -6.09
C ARG A 402 -17.08 -35.28 -4.82
N ASN A 403 -17.79 -34.83 -3.78
CA ASN A 403 -17.93 -35.58 -2.52
C ASN A 403 -18.64 -36.90 -2.74
N ASP A 404 -19.60 -36.95 -3.68
CA ASP A 404 -20.31 -38.15 -4.09
C ASP A 404 -19.50 -39.03 -5.07
N GLY A 405 -18.31 -38.56 -5.50
CA GLY A 405 -17.39 -39.30 -6.35
C GLY A 405 -17.79 -39.36 -7.84
N LEU A 406 -18.64 -38.45 -8.31
CA LEU A 406 -19.10 -38.40 -9.69
C LEU A 406 -17.96 -38.04 -10.67
N PHE A 407 -17.12 -37.05 -10.30
CA PHE A 407 -15.92 -36.62 -11.03
C PHE A 407 -14.88 -35.99 -10.12
N THR A 408 -13.66 -35.79 -10.63
CA THR A 408 -12.54 -35.25 -9.86
C THR A 408 -12.18 -33.82 -10.25
N LYS A 409 -12.48 -33.41 -11.47
CA LYS A 409 -12.16 -32.09 -12.04
C LYS A 409 -13.42 -31.39 -12.50
N SER A 410 -13.50 -30.09 -12.36
CA SER A 410 -14.66 -29.27 -12.80
C SER A 410 -14.92 -29.42 -14.29
N GLN A 411 -13.85 -29.49 -15.12
CA GLN A 411 -13.93 -29.66 -16.58
C GLN A 411 -14.63 -30.99 -16.99
N GLU A 412 -14.80 -31.96 -16.10
CA GLU A 412 -15.54 -33.20 -16.36
C GLU A 412 -17.06 -32.99 -16.28
N ALA A 413 -17.51 -31.82 -15.82
CA ALA A 413 -18.91 -31.50 -15.60
C ALA A 413 -19.55 -30.75 -16.78
N ALA A 414 -20.84 -31.06 -16.99
CA ALA A 414 -21.85 -30.22 -17.60
C ALA A 414 -22.70 -29.60 -16.50
N ALA A 415 -22.94 -28.29 -16.52
CA ALA A 415 -23.76 -27.58 -15.54
C ALA A 415 -25.10 -27.18 -16.17
N THR A 416 -26.19 -27.52 -15.50
CA THR A 416 -27.54 -27.01 -15.82
C THR A 416 -27.93 -26.01 -14.75
N ILE A 417 -28.21 -24.77 -15.15
CA ILE A 417 -28.53 -23.65 -14.26
C ILE A 417 -30.01 -23.30 -14.44
N MET A 418 -30.75 -23.32 -13.36
CA MET A 418 -32.18 -22.98 -13.32
C MET A 418 -32.39 -21.69 -12.58
N GLY A 419 -33.27 -20.83 -13.09
CA GLY A 419 -33.68 -19.58 -12.49
C GLY A 419 -34.97 -19.07 -13.11
N ASN A 420 -35.53 -17.96 -12.61
CA ASN A 420 -36.66 -17.33 -13.27
C ASN A 420 -36.24 -16.75 -14.64
N THR A 421 -37.22 -16.41 -15.47
CA THR A 421 -36.98 -15.93 -16.84
C THR A 421 -36.01 -14.72 -16.88
N GLU A 422 -36.15 -13.74 -15.97
CA GLU A 422 -35.31 -12.53 -15.93
C GLU A 422 -33.84 -12.89 -15.64
N LEU A 423 -33.58 -13.76 -14.67
CA LEU A 423 -32.23 -14.22 -14.33
C LEU A 423 -31.60 -15.05 -15.44
N ILE A 424 -32.37 -15.92 -16.09
CA ILE A 424 -31.87 -16.76 -17.19
C ILE A 424 -31.59 -15.94 -18.46
N GLU A 425 -32.44 -14.97 -18.79
CA GLU A 425 -32.18 -14.04 -19.89
C GLU A 425 -30.92 -13.19 -19.63
N ALA A 426 -30.78 -12.62 -18.41
CA ALA A 426 -29.60 -11.84 -18.02
C ALA A 426 -28.31 -12.69 -18.10
N LEU A 427 -28.35 -13.91 -17.58
CA LEU A 427 -27.20 -14.81 -17.61
C LEU A 427 -26.87 -15.25 -19.06
N GLY A 428 -27.87 -15.56 -19.87
CA GLY A 428 -27.72 -15.99 -21.25
C GLY A 428 -27.13 -14.91 -22.18
N ALA A 429 -27.27 -13.63 -21.82
CA ALA A 429 -26.69 -12.51 -22.59
C ALA A 429 -25.15 -12.59 -22.67
N HIS A 430 -24.48 -13.21 -21.72
CA HIS A 430 -23.02 -13.38 -21.70
C HIS A 430 -22.53 -14.53 -22.61
N GLY A 431 -23.41 -15.38 -23.13
CA GLY A 431 -23.09 -16.51 -24.01
C GLY A 431 -22.62 -17.76 -23.24
N LEU A 432 -23.05 -18.93 -23.74
CA LEU A 432 -22.82 -20.21 -23.05
C LEU A 432 -21.33 -20.58 -22.98
N ASP A 433 -20.53 -20.26 -23.97
CA ASP A 433 -19.09 -20.55 -23.99
C ASP A 433 -18.35 -19.70 -22.93
N THR A 434 -18.69 -18.43 -22.78
CA THR A 434 -18.16 -17.54 -21.73
C THR A 434 -18.56 -18.05 -20.34
N LEU A 435 -19.81 -18.45 -20.17
CA LEU A 435 -20.28 -19.01 -18.91
C LEU A 435 -19.57 -20.36 -18.57
N ALA A 436 -19.34 -21.21 -19.57
CA ALA A 436 -18.60 -22.46 -19.37
C ALA A 436 -17.15 -22.20 -18.93
N GLU A 437 -16.50 -21.19 -19.48
CA GLU A 437 -15.17 -20.73 -19.06
C GLU A 437 -15.20 -20.24 -17.62
N ILE A 438 -16.11 -19.30 -17.26
CA ILE A 438 -16.22 -18.70 -15.93
C ILE A 438 -16.54 -19.77 -14.86
N PHE A 439 -17.38 -20.75 -15.18
CA PHE A 439 -17.74 -21.84 -14.28
C PHE A 439 -16.75 -23.00 -14.29
N ILE A 440 -15.77 -22.96 -15.21
CA ILE A 440 -14.72 -23.98 -15.37
C ILE A 440 -15.35 -25.36 -15.63
N VAL A 441 -16.33 -25.42 -16.50
CA VAL A 441 -17.03 -26.64 -16.92
C VAL A 441 -16.95 -26.82 -18.43
N SER A 442 -17.20 -28.04 -18.94
CA SER A 442 -17.16 -28.31 -20.37
C SER A 442 -18.43 -27.93 -21.12
N ASN A 443 -19.55 -27.82 -20.44
CA ASN A 443 -20.84 -27.47 -21.04
C ASN A 443 -21.73 -26.73 -20.04
N VAL A 444 -22.56 -25.80 -20.53
CA VAL A 444 -23.56 -25.07 -19.75
C VAL A 444 -24.90 -25.15 -20.45
N GLU A 445 -25.96 -25.42 -19.71
CA GLU A 445 -27.33 -25.35 -20.11
C GLU A 445 -28.12 -24.47 -19.18
N LEU A 446 -29.04 -23.66 -19.74
CA LEU A 446 -29.88 -22.72 -18.99
C LEU A 446 -31.33 -23.18 -19.10
N GLU A 447 -32.02 -23.28 -17.96
CA GLU A 447 -33.41 -23.68 -17.88
C GLU A 447 -34.24 -22.68 -17.07
N GLU A 448 -35.41 -22.31 -17.56
CA GLU A 448 -36.35 -21.47 -16.83
C GLU A 448 -37.12 -22.27 -15.79
N SER A 449 -37.28 -21.69 -14.59
CA SER A 449 -38.08 -22.28 -13.50
C SER A 449 -38.71 -21.18 -12.66
N ASP A 450 -40.03 -21.05 -12.73
CA ASP A 450 -40.79 -20.07 -11.94
C ASP A 450 -40.77 -20.35 -10.42
N ASP A 451 -40.41 -21.57 -10.02
CA ASP A 451 -40.34 -21.98 -8.62
C ASP A 451 -38.93 -21.71 -7.98
N ALA A 452 -37.95 -21.26 -8.76
CA ALA A 452 -36.61 -21.02 -8.25
C ALA A 452 -36.50 -19.67 -7.54
N ASP A 453 -36.04 -19.70 -6.27
CA ASP A 453 -35.67 -18.51 -5.51
C ASP A 453 -34.15 -18.27 -5.70
N GLY A 454 -33.77 -17.46 -6.69
CA GLY A 454 -32.40 -17.28 -7.16
C GLY A 454 -31.94 -18.37 -8.12
N PHE A 455 -30.61 -18.62 -8.20
CA PHE A 455 -30.06 -19.66 -9.05
C PHE A 455 -29.98 -21.01 -8.33
N VAL A 456 -30.41 -22.07 -9.02
CA VAL A 456 -30.20 -23.45 -8.63
C VAL A 456 -29.39 -24.13 -9.72
N ALA A 457 -28.31 -24.79 -9.35
CA ALA A 457 -27.49 -25.53 -10.29
C ALA A 457 -27.47 -27.04 -10.00
N SER A 458 -27.44 -27.82 -11.05
CA SER A 458 -27.14 -29.26 -11.02
C SER A 458 -26.00 -29.56 -11.99
N VAL A 459 -25.23 -30.59 -11.71
CA VAL A 459 -24.10 -31.01 -12.55
C VAL A 459 -24.18 -32.48 -12.88
N SER A 460 -23.77 -32.81 -14.11
CA SER A 460 -23.67 -34.15 -14.61
C SER A 460 -22.35 -34.37 -15.35
N GLN A 461 -22.03 -35.58 -15.73
CA GLN A 461 -20.87 -35.85 -16.59
C GLN A 461 -21.05 -35.13 -17.93
N ALA A 462 -20.05 -34.36 -18.33
CA ALA A 462 -20.07 -33.65 -19.60
C ALA A 462 -20.12 -34.63 -20.80
N PRO A 463 -20.86 -34.27 -21.87
CA PRO A 463 -20.91 -35.07 -23.09
C PRO A 463 -19.58 -35.06 -23.86
N GLY A 464 -19.35 -36.06 -24.69
CA GLY A 464 -18.12 -36.17 -25.50
C GLY A 464 -17.01 -36.95 -24.79
N GLU A 465 -15.79 -36.75 -25.27
CA GLU A 465 -14.58 -37.38 -24.75
C GLU A 465 -13.58 -36.32 -24.27
N LYS A 466 -12.74 -36.70 -23.30
CA LYS A 466 -11.73 -35.80 -22.74
C LYS A 466 -10.63 -35.53 -23.73
N CYS A 467 -10.48 -34.28 -24.16
CA CYS A 467 -9.35 -33.87 -24.95
C CYS A 467 -8.04 -33.93 -24.12
N PRO A 468 -7.01 -34.68 -24.54
CA PRO A 468 -5.79 -34.87 -23.77
C PRO A 468 -4.95 -33.58 -23.61
N ARG A 469 -5.18 -32.56 -24.44
CA ARG A 469 -4.43 -31.30 -24.39
C ARG A 469 -5.11 -30.26 -23.48
N CYS A 470 -6.38 -29.89 -23.73
CA CYS A 470 -7.09 -28.88 -22.93
C CYS A 470 -7.89 -29.45 -21.74
N TRP A 471 -8.11 -30.77 -21.70
CA TRP A 471 -8.85 -31.52 -20.67
C TRP A 471 -10.36 -31.28 -20.65
N ASN A 472 -10.88 -30.43 -21.52
CA ASN A 472 -12.32 -30.26 -21.68
C ASN A 472 -12.91 -31.47 -22.39
N TYR A 473 -14.16 -31.78 -22.12
CA TYR A 473 -14.94 -32.82 -22.78
C TYR A 473 -15.60 -32.22 -24.02
N ARG A 474 -15.25 -32.76 -25.19
CA ARG A 474 -15.73 -32.27 -26.50
C ARG A 474 -15.75 -33.44 -27.50
N GLU A 475 -16.30 -33.20 -28.68
CA GLU A 475 -16.13 -34.13 -29.78
C GLU A 475 -14.66 -34.08 -30.25
N LEU A 476 -14.03 -35.24 -30.39
CA LEU A 476 -12.64 -35.36 -30.79
C LEU A 476 -12.51 -35.71 -32.29
N GLY A 477 -11.53 -35.10 -32.96
CA GLY A 477 -11.15 -35.43 -34.30
C GLY A 477 -10.40 -36.77 -34.43
N PRO A 478 -10.01 -37.16 -35.67
CA PRO A 478 -9.30 -38.43 -35.91
C PRO A 478 -7.92 -38.54 -35.25
N ASP A 479 -7.31 -37.40 -34.86
CA ASP A 479 -6.06 -37.30 -34.10
C ASP A 479 -6.23 -37.38 -32.59
N GLY A 480 -7.48 -37.49 -32.11
CA GLY A 480 -7.82 -37.56 -30.71
C GLY A 480 -7.79 -36.18 -30.00
N LEU A 481 -7.76 -35.09 -30.74
CA LEU A 481 -7.85 -33.72 -30.22
C LEU A 481 -9.22 -33.11 -30.53
N CYS A 482 -9.67 -32.16 -29.68
CA CYS A 482 -10.80 -31.31 -30.04
C CYS A 482 -10.39 -30.33 -31.15
N GLU A 483 -11.35 -29.75 -31.88
CA GLU A 483 -11.14 -28.87 -33.03
C GLU A 483 -10.12 -27.74 -32.72
N ARG A 484 -10.33 -26.97 -31.65
CA ARG A 484 -9.41 -25.91 -31.22
C ARG A 484 -7.97 -26.42 -30.98
N CYS A 485 -7.81 -27.52 -30.27
CA CYS A 485 -6.49 -28.09 -29.98
C CYS A 485 -5.81 -28.64 -31.25
N HIS A 486 -6.59 -29.20 -32.18
CA HIS A 486 -6.12 -29.65 -33.49
C HIS A 486 -5.53 -28.47 -34.29
N GLU A 487 -6.25 -27.36 -34.40
CA GLU A 487 -5.80 -26.17 -35.14
C GLU A 487 -4.51 -25.61 -34.56
N VAL A 488 -4.41 -25.50 -33.23
CA VAL A 488 -3.20 -25.00 -32.56
C VAL A 488 -2.00 -25.90 -32.80
N VAL A 489 -2.16 -27.24 -32.73
CA VAL A 489 -1.06 -28.18 -32.96
C VAL A 489 -0.65 -28.18 -34.40
N ALA A 490 -1.60 -28.15 -35.35
CA ALA A 490 -1.31 -28.08 -36.81
C ALA A 490 -0.51 -26.81 -37.16
N ALA A 491 -0.82 -25.67 -36.51
CA ALA A 491 -0.07 -24.42 -36.71
C ALA A 491 1.38 -24.52 -36.19
N PHE A 492 1.61 -25.19 -35.06
CA PHE A 492 2.97 -25.45 -34.53
C PHE A 492 3.79 -26.36 -35.44
N ASP A 493 3.19 -27.43 -35.97
CA ASP A 493 3.89 -28.35 -36.88
C ASP A 493 4.32 -27.66 -38.19
N MET A 494 3.50 -26.74 -38.71
CA MET A 494 3.84 -25.95 -39.91
C MET A 494 5.00 -24.97 -39.68
N GLN A 495 5.10 -24.37 -38.47
CA GLN A 495 6.20 -23.46 -38.10
C GLN A 495 7.51 -24.21 -37.84
N ALA A 496 7.46 -25.49 -37.42
CA ALA A 496 8.65 -26.29 -37.18
C ALA A 496 9.31 -26.82 -38.46
N ASP A 497 8.59 -26.83 -39.62
CA ASP A 497 9.06 -27.28 -40.92
C ASP A 497 9.62 -26.12 -41.79
N GLU A 498 9.51 -24.85 -41.36
CA GLU A 498 10.15 -23.67 -41.92
C GLU A 498 11.49 -23.32 -41.22
#